data_7a56958ba84564610bbf2dd2989ab573
#
_entry.id   7a56958ba84564610bbf2dd2989ab573
#
_cell.length_a   1.000
_cell.length_b   1.000
_cell.length_c   1.000
_cell.angle_alpha   90.00
_cell.angle_beta   90.00
_cell.angle_gamma   90.00
#
_symmetry.space_group_name_H-M   'P 1'
#
loop_
_entity.id
_entity.type
_entity.pdbx_description
1 polymer ?
#
loop_
_entity_poly.entity_id
_entity_poly.type
_entity_poly.pdbx_seq_one_letter_code
_entity_poly.pdbx_strand_id
1 'polypeptide(L)'
;MKAAPLINNKLVLIQFSLLFLLFSAISVLGPPRDEEVMIPRAKTAPLSPLRSDAQRGTFDVEEEEEEAPLIEERSALSEIAPGRLSHKQIVRDGDRYWGNLDNGWRARLSLDPRFQEAAERHFSRSHSALGAIVMMEIDTGRIIGLSEYHDPEHVVSRKIKLGDELHMGLRALAPSAGGFRFITYIALLESGLNPKKNLCYTKLQGGNVQAKHLENRNPGPCKNLSKGFIDQDLSLLAYATHSRLKSADLKRAALRAGFDQRIPYFDLPYEISKAHVPTTEVARVKTALGLQNTKMSVLQAAMISAMIANGGRLVRPQLVDLIEREDGSRHDAPRLAPMKQTGVKAETARNLRAMMRGAIQEGDLSSIFEDWPSELNGMKVAGQSSLKTYRKQMFRRYTWFIGFAPAHRPKWAFATMILNSERWYVRADHLTHRVLKDYLPSLARGE
;
A
#
# COMPACT_ATOMS: atom_id res chain seq x y z
N MET A 1 -11.75 61.16 25.96
CA MET A 1 -13.17 60.81 25.80
C MET A 1 -13.59 61.11 24.37
N LYS A 2 -13.72 60.09 23.52
CA LYS A 2 -14.37 60.18 22.20
C LYS A 2 -15.20 58.90 22.07
N ALA A 3 -16.50 59.07 21.88
CA ALA A 3 -17.53 58.03 21.84
C ALA A 3 -17.46 57.29 20.49
N ALA A 4 -17.65 55.97 20.54
CA ALA A 4 -17.83 55.11 19.37
C ALA A 4 -19.31 55.14 18.92
N PRO A 5 -19.63 54.99 17.64
CA PRO A 5 -21.02 55.03 17.14
C PRO A 5 -21.69 53.63 17.33
N LEU A 6 -22.95 53.68 17.75
CA LEU A 6 -23.90 52.59 17.85
C LEU A 6 -24.24 52.04 16.44
N ILE A 7 -23.95 50.77 16.20
CA ILE A 7 -24.37 50.03 14.99
C ILE A 7 -25.84 49.60 15.13
N ASN A 8 -26.63 49.98 14.16
CA ASN A 8 -28.08 49.90 14.08
C ASN A 8 -28.54 48.45 13.83
N ASN A 9 -29.09 47.81 14.87
CA ASN A 9 -29.50 46.38 14.92
C ASN A 9 -30.72 46.02 14.04
N LYS A 10 -31.25 46.91 13.22
CA LYS A 10 -32.43 46.65 12.39
C LYS A 10 -32.10 46.02 11.02
N LEU A 11 -30.87 46.13 10.52
CA LEU A 11 -30.50 45.55 9.22
C LEU A 11 -30.14 44.06 9.29
N VAL A 12 -29.74 43.53 10.47
CA VAL A 12 -29.36 42.12 10.65
C VAL A 12 -30.59 41.20 10.73
N LEU A 13 -31.74 41.70 11.20
CA LEU A 13 -32.99 40.93 11.33
C LEU A 13 -33.69 40.67 9.98
N ILE A 14 -33.50 41.52 8.98
CA ILE A 14 -34.13 41.37 7.66
C ILE A 14 -33.38 40.30 6.81
N GLN A 15 -32.09 40.15 6.98
CA GLN A 15 -31.32 39.10 6.26
C GLN A 15 -31.57 37.68 6.77
N PHE A 16 -31.89 37.51 8.04
CA PHE A 16 -32.25 36.20 8.60
C PHE A 16 -33.64 35.72 8.20
N SER A 17 -34.60 36.59 8.01
CA SER A 17 -35.97 36.24 7.59
C SER A 17 -36.05 35.80 6.12
N LEU A 18 -35.22 36.33 5.21
CA LEU A 18 -35.17 35.91 3.81
C LEU A 18 -34.48 34.54 3.62
N LEU A 19 -33.52 34.18 4.48
CA LEU A 19 -32.84 32.89 4.41
C LEU A 19 -33.76 31.74 4.86
N PHE A 20 -34.68 31.99 5.79
CA PHE A 20 -35.61 30.98 6.31
C PHE A 20 -36.76 30.65 5.35
N LEU A 21 -37.17 31.60 4.50
CA LEU A 21 -38.18 31.39 3.46
C LEU A 21 -37.66 30.63 2.23
N LEU A 22 -36.36 30.70 1.95
CA LEU A 22 -35.72 29.94 0.89
C LEU A 22 -35.49 28.46 1.28
N PHE A 23 -35.36 28.15 2.55
CA PHE A 23 -35.22 26.77 3.02
C PHE A 23 -36.54 26.00 3.11
N SER A 24 -37.69 26.68 3.22
CA SER A 24 -39.00 26.03 3.27
C SER A 24 -39.56 25.64 1.90
N ALA A 25 -39.00 26.16 0.83
CA ALA A 25 -39.47 25.87 -0.55
C ALA A 25 -38.81 24.61 -1.18
N ILE A 26 -37.76 24.06 -0.55
CA ILE A 26 -37.01 22.93 -1.11
C ILE A 26 -37.49 21.56 -0.51
N SER A 27 -38.38 21.60 0.48
CA SER A 27 -38.85 20.37 1.16
C SER A 27 -40.12 19.73 0.57
N VAL A 28 -40.61 20.18 -0.58
CA VAL A 28 -41.84 19.68 -1.19
C VAL A 28 -41.61 18.85 -2.45
N LEU A 29 -40.37 18.73 -2.95
CA LEU A 29 -40.07 17.83 -4.07
C LEU A 29 -39.44 16.55 -3.51
N GLY A 30 -40.23 15.49 -3.44
CA GLY A 30 -39.78 14.15 -3.10
C GLY A 30 -38.76 13.61 -4.11
N PRO A 31 -38.01 12.57 -3.75
CA PRO A 31 -36.99 12.00 -4.64
C PRO A 31 -37.63 11.44 -5.91
N PRO A 32 -36.92 11.50 -7.05
CA PRO A 32 -37.41 10.92 -8.29
C PRO A 32 -37.58 9.42 -8.13
N ARG A 33 -38.73 8.89 -8.60
CA ARG A 33 -39.02 7.47 -8.68
C ARG A 33 -38.07 6.85 -9.70
N ASP A 34 -37.46 5.72 -9.31
CA ASP A 34 -36.70 4.86 -10.20
C ASP A 34 -37.65 4.32 -11.30
N GLU A 35 -37.41 4.73 -12.53
CA GLU A 35 -38.00 4.07 -13.71
C GLU A 35 -37.26 2.75 -13.93
N GLU A 36 -37.96 1.65 -13.76
CA GLU A 36 -37.52 0.32 -14.19
C GLU A 36 -37.35 0.29 -15.71
N VAL A 37 -36.07 0.30 -16.14
CA VAL A 37 -35.73 0.05 -17.55
C VAL A 37 -35.91 -1.44 -17.84
N MET A 38 -36.99 -1.80 -18.48
CA MET A 38 -37.21 -3.14 -19.03
C MET A 38 -36.19 -3.43 -20.15
N ILE A 39 -35.32 -4.40 -19.91
CA ILE A 39 -34.40 -4.94 -20.92
C ILE A 39 -35.18 -5.93 -21.78
N PRO A 40 -35.27 -5.77 -23.13
CA PRO A 40 -35.91 -6.75 -24.00
C PRO A 40 -35.09 -8.04 -24.05
N ARG A 41 -35.74 -9.17 -23.79
CA ARG A 41 -35.17 -10.51 -24.03
C ARG A 41 -34.87 -10.71 -25.50
N ALA A 42 -33.61 -10.88 -25.84
CA ALA A 42 -33.18 -11.32 -27.16
C ALA A 42 -33.65 -12.77 -27.42
N LYS A 43 -34.33 -12.98 -28.54
CA LYS A 43 -34.71 -14.29 -29.04
C LYS A 43 -33.45 -15.02 -29.53
N THR A 44 -33.23 -16.20 -28.97
CA THR A 44 -32.20 -17.13 -29.46
C THR A 44 -32.65 -17.73 -30.80
N ALA A 45 -31.86 -17.50 -31.85
CA ALA A 45 -31.94 -18.22 -33.12
C ALA A 45 -31.01 -19.45 -33.08
N PRO A 46 -31.38 -20.56 -33.71
CA PRO A 46 -30.58 -21.79 -33.67
C PRO A 46 -29.31 -21.70 -34.53
N LEU A 47 -28.21 -22.15 -34.00
CA LEU A 47 -26.93 -22.30 -34.70
C LEU A 47 -26.99 -23.49 -35.67
N SER A 48 -26.75 -23.22 -36.96
CA SER A 48 -26.48 -24.24 -37.97
C SER A 48 -24.99 -24.66 -37.92
N PRO A 49 -24.67 -25.92 -38.22
CA PRO A 49 -23.31 -26.44 -38.10
C PRO A 49 -22.39 -25.94 -39.24
N LEU A 50 -21.26 -25.33 -38.88
CA LEU A 50 -20.18 -25.03 -39.79
C LEU A 50 -19.28 -26.26 -39.99
N ARG A 51 -19.07 -26.59 -41.25
CA ARG A 51 -18.26 -27.68 -41.74
C ARG A 51 -16.79 -27.48 -41.32
N SER A 52 -16.18 -28.60 -40.96
CA SER A 52 -14.74 -28.82 -40.86
C SER A 52 -14.08 -28.73 -42.23
N ASP A 53 -13.03 -27.91 -42.34
CA ASP A 53 -11.93 -28.25 -43.24
C ASP A 53 -10.60 -27.86 -42.61
N ALA A 54 -9.76 -28.85 -42.62
CA ALA A 54 -8.49 -29.04 -41.98
C ALA A 54 -7.38 -28.11 -42.45
N GLN A 55 -6.46 -27.77 -41.54
CA GLN A 55 -5.05 -28.08 -41.77
C GLN A 55 -4.31 -28.12 -40.44
N ARG A 56 -3.85 -29.31 -40.06
CA ARG A 56 -3.00 -29.63 -38.95
C ARG A 56 -1.62 -28.97 -39.18
N GLY A 57 -1.27 -28.03 -38.31
CA GLY A 57 0.13 -27.75 -38.03
C GLY A 57 0.37 -28.20 -36.58
N THR A 58 1.02 -29.34 -36.44
CA THR A 58 1.50 -29.86 -35.17
C THR A 58 2.63 -28.95 -34.66
N PHE A 59 2.36 -28.18 -33.63
CA PHE A 59 3.40 -27.71 -32.74
C PHE A 59 3.31 -28.58 -31.52
N ASP A 60 4.22 -29.52 -31.39
CA ASP A 60 4.49 -30.27 -30.19
C ASP A 60 5.07 -29.27 -29.18
N VAL A 61 4.21 -28.80 -28.29
CA VAL A 61 4.63 -28.20 -27.02
C VAL A 61 4.69 -29.35 -26.05
N GLU A 62 5.91 -29.82 -25.78
CA GLU A 62 6.15 -30.70 -24.62
C GLU A 62 5.71 -29.92 -23.39
N GLU A 63 4.54 -30.26 -22.85
CA GLU A 63 4.11 -29.93 -21.49
C GLU A 63 4.99 -30.75 -20.55
N GLU A 64 6.10 -30.16 -20.11
CA GLU A 64 6.77 -30.65 -18.91
C GLU A 64 5.84 -30.41 -17.71
N GLU A 65 5.14 -31.46 -17.30
CA GLU A 65 4.42 -31.55 -16.03
C GLU A 65 5.41 -31.49 -14.86
N GLU A 66 5.75 -30.28 -14.41
CA GLU A 66 6.46 -30.06 -13.16
C GLU A 66 5.45 -29.87 -11.99
N GLU A 67 4.61 -30.90 -11.71
CA GLU A 67 3.65 -30.88 -10.59
C GLU A 67 4.22 -31.41 -9.24
N ALA A 68 5.42 -31.99 -9.22
CA ALA A 68 5.95 -32.65 -8.04
C ALA A 68 6.24 -31.73 -6.81
N PRO A 69 6.75 -30.49 -6.93
CA PRO A 69 7.11 -29.70 -5.74
C PRO A 69 5.93 -29.14 -4.93
N LEU A 70 4.74 -29.02 -5.51
CA LEU A 70 3.56 -28.47 -4.80
C LEU A 70 2.91 -29.47 -3.82
N ILE A 71 3.07 -30.76 -4.04
CA ILE A 71 2.49 -31.81 -3.20
C ILE A 71 3.38 -32.03 -1.98
N GLU A 72 4.70 -32.03 -2.15
CA GLU A 72 5.66 -32.13 -1.04
C GLU A 72 5.63 -30.89 -0.13
N GLU A 73 5.55 -29.69 -0.72
CA GLU A 73 5.43 -28.43 0.05
C GLU A 73 4.10 -28.35 0.83
N ARG A 74 3.00 -28.90 0.28
CA ARG A 74 1.71 -29.01 0.98
C ARG A 74 1.77 -30.05 2.13
N SER A 75 2.38 -31.19 1.94
CA SER A 75 2.46 -32.20 2.99
C SER A 75 3.35 -31.73 4.13
N ALA A 76 4.53 -31.17 3.86
CA ALA A 76 5.42 -30.64 4.87
C ALA A 76 4.78 -29.49 5.68
N LEU A 77 4.06 -28.57 5.02
CA LEU A 77 3.39 -27.46 5.71
C LEU A 77 2.14 -27.89 6.46
N SER A 78 1.39 -28.90 5.97
CA SER A 78 0.23 -29.45 6.68
C SER A 78 0.64 -30.25 7.91
N GLU A 79 1.83 -30.83 7.92
CA GLU A 79 2.39 -31.53 9.07
C GLU A 79 2.96 -30.57 10.13
N ILE A 80 3.46 -29.39 9.72
CA ILE A 80 4.18 -28.45 10.59
C ILE A 80 3.26 -27.32 11.12
N ALA A 81 2.19 -26.96 10.41
CA ALA A 81 1.30 -25.85 10.79
C ALA A 81 -0.17 -26.30 10.97
N PRO A 82 -0.48 -27.20 11.89
CA PRO A 82 -1.85 -27.68 12.11
C PRO A 82 -2.72 -26.71 12.93
N GLY A 83 -2.24 -25.53 13.30
CA GLY A 83 -2.97 -24.56 14.11
C GLY A 83 -2.95 -23.15 13.54
N ARG A 84 -3.99 -22.36 13.84
CA ARG A 84 -4.03 -20.93 13.50
C ARG A 84 -3.42 -20.09 14.61
N LEU A 85 -2.52 -19.19 14.25
CA LEU A 85 -1.99 -18.20 15.14
C LEU A 85 -2.95 -16.99 15.22
N SER A 86 -3.27 -16.54 16.43
CA SER A 86 -3.96 -15.26 16.65
C SER A 86 -2.97 -14.21 17.15
N HIS A 87 -3.04 -12.99 16.61
CA HIS A 87 -2.18 -11.90 17.10
C HIS A 87 -2.38 -11.60 18.61
N LYS A 88 -3.57 -11.86 19.15
CA LYS A 88 -3.88 -11.72 20.59
C LYS A 88 -3.18 -12.78 21.48
N GLN A 89 -2.74 -13.88 20.86
CA GLN A 89 -2.04 -14.97 21.55
C GLN A 89 -0.52 -14.83 21.45
N ILE A 90 -0.04 -13.73 20.85
CA ILE A 90 1.38 -13.42 20.79
C ILE A 90 1.80 -12.80 22.13
N VAL A 91 2.74 -13.46 22.79
CA VAL A 91 3.30 -13.05 24.07
C VAL A 91 4.81 -12.93 23.97
N ARG A 92 5.37 -11.99 24.70
CA ARG A 92 6.82 -11.88 24.85
C ARG A 92 7.28 -12.79 25.99
N ASP A 93 8.27 -13.62 25.73
CA ASP A 93 8.92 -14.50 26.68
C ASP A 93 10.42 -14.27 26.57
N GLY A 94 10.99 -13.50 27.52
CA GLY A 94 12.38 -13.07 27.50
C GLY A 94 12.71 -12.16 26.31
N ASP A 95 13.61 -12.62 25.48
CA ASP A 95 14.12 -11.94 24.27
C ASP A 95 13.40 -12.38 22.98
N ARG A 96 12.29 -13.12 23.09
CA ARG A 96 11.56 -13.69 21.97
C ARG A 96 10.06 -13.46 22.09
N TYR A 97 9.38 -13.50 20.93
CA TYR A 97 7.94 -13.56 20.85
C TYR A 97 7.49 -15.00 20.53
N TRP A 98 6.46 -15.41 21.25
CA TRP A 98 5.83 -16.71 21.08
C TRP A 98 4.34 -16.53 20.84
N GLY A 99 3.77 -17.39 20.01
CA GLY A 99 2.34 -17.47 19.78
C GLY A 99 1.83 -18.86 20.15
N ASN A 100 0.72 -18.93 20.86
CA ASN A 100 0.05 -20.19 21.11
C ASN A 100 -0.81 -20.54 19.90
N LEU A 101 -0.70 -21.77 19.45
CA LEU A 101 -1.51 -22.33 18.38
C LEU A 101 -2.74 -23.01 18.99
N ASP A 102 -3.84 -23.08 18.23
CA ASP A 102 -5.12 -23.66 18.69
C ASP A 102 -5.06 -25.17 18.95
N ASN A 103 -4.00 -25.84 18.56
CA ASN A 103 -3.72 -27.27 18.84
C ASN A 103 -2.83 -27.52 20.08
N GLY A 104 -2.58 -26.51 20.90
CA GLY A 104 -1.72 -26.62 22.09
C GLY A 104 -0.22 -26.44 21.81
N TRP A 105 0.21 -26.32 20.56
CA TRP A 105 1.61 -26.09 20.21
C TRP A 105 1.99 -24.61 20.37
N ARG A 106 3.30 -24.34 20.41
CA ARG A 106 3.83 -22.97 20.47
C ARG A 106 4.65 -22.66 19.23
N ALA A 107 4.49 -21.47 18.70
CA ALA A 107 5.29 -20.95 17.58
C ALA A 107 6.22 -19.85 18.08
N ARG A 108 7.53 -20.00 17.85
CA ARG A 108 8.48 -18.90 18.03
C ARG A 108 8.42 -18.00 16.80
N LEU A 109 8.26 -16.70 17.05
CA LEU A 109 8.08 -15.72 15.99
C LEU A 109 9.39 -15.02 15.65
N SER A 110 9.50 -14.56 14.40
CA SER A 110 10.65 -13.83 13.88
C SER A 110 10.72 -12.37 14.36
N LEU A 111 9.76 -11.90 15.16
CA LEU A 111 9.69 -10.53 15.67
C LEU A 111 10.89 -10.20 16.57
N ASP A 112 11.54 -9.07 16.31
CA ASP A 112 12.61 -8.53 17.16
C ASP A 112 12.03 -7.61 18.23
N PRO A 113 12.19 -7.92 19.53
CA PRO A 113 11.68 -7.10 20.62
C PRO A 113 12.17 -5.65 20.59
N ARG A 114 13.41 -5.42 20.16
CA ARG A 114 13.99 -4.08 20.07
C ARG A 114 13.28 -3.23 19.02
N PHE A 115 12.91 -3.84 17.89
CA PHE A 115 12.10 -3.15 16.88
C PHE A 115 10.72 -2.80 17.43
N GLN A 116 10.06 -3.77 18.07
CA GLN A 116 8.73 -3.56 18.64
C GLN A 116 8.76 -2.42 19.68
N GLU A 117 9.74 -2.44 20.60
CA GLU A 117 9.91 -1.38 21.62
C GLU A 117 10.18 0.00 20.99
N ALA A 118 11.02 0.08 19.96
CA ALA A 118 11.27 1.32 19.24
C ALA A 118 9.99 1.84 18.56
N ALA A 119 9.26 0.96 17.89
CA ALA A 119 8.02 1.32 17.21
C ALA A 119 6.94 1.79 18.21
N GLU A 120 6.69 1.05 19.28
CA GLU A 120 5.72 1.39 20.33
C GLU A 120 6.04 2.74 20.99
N ARG A 121 7.31 2.99 21.31
CA ARG A 121 7.77 4.25 21.91
C ARG A 121 7.48 5.45 21.01
N HIS A 122 7.70 5.32 19.70
CA HIS A 122 7.46 6.42 18.77
C HIS A 122 5.98 6.57 18.40
N PHE A 123 5.23 5.48 18.34
CA PHE A 123 3.78 5.53 18.14
C PHE A 123 3.06 6.19 19.31
N SER A 124 3.37 5.82 20.56
CA SER A 124 2.72 6.39 21.75
C SER A 124 2.90 7.91 21.87
N ARG A 125 4.00 8.44 21.30
CA ARG A 125 4.30 9.88 21.26
C ARG A 125 3.76 10.59 20.02
N SER A 126 3.16 9.87 19.09
CA SER A 126 2.74 10.41 17.80
C SER A 126 1.45 11.21 17.85
N HIS A 127 0.62 11.01 18.87
CA HIS A 127 -0.74 11.57 18.95
C HIS A 127 -1.58 11.33 17.69
N SER A 128 -1.30 10.27 16.95
CA SER A 128 -2.04 9.86 15.76
C SER A 128 -3.31 9.10 16.15
N ALA A 129 -4.30 9.06 15.26
CA ALA A 129 -5.51 8.29 15.50
C ALA A 129 -5.23 6.78 15.50
N LEU A 130 -4.45 6.35 14.51
CA LEU A 130 -3.99 4.98 14.38
C LEU A 130 -2.79 4.92 13.43
N GLY A 131 -2.05 3.84 13.51
CA GLY A 131 -0.94 3.57 12.61
C GLY A 131 -0.44 2.14 12.73
N ALA A 132 0.34 1.74 11.75
CA ALA A 132 1.07 0.48 11.80
C ALA A 132 2.38 0.59 11.01
N ILE A 133 3.36 -0.22 11.43
CA ILE A 133 4.63 -0.40 10.75
C ILE A 133 4.91 -1.89 10.61
N VAL A 134 5.39 -2.29 9.43
CA VAL A 134 5.86 -3.65 9.14
C VAL A 134 7.28 -3.55 8.62
N MET A 135 8.16 -4.39 9.14
CA MET A 135 9.54 -4.57 8.65
C MET A 135 9.80 -6.04 8.39
N MET A 136 10.43 -6.35 7.25
CA MET A 136 10.70 -7.72 6.82
C MET A 136 12.06 -7.85 6.14
N GLU A 137 12.66 -9.02 6.23
CA GLU A 137 13.84 -9.39 5.46
C GLU A 137 13.46 -9.60 3.99
N ILE A 138 14.25 -9.07 3.07
CA ILE A 138 13.89 -9.07 1.64
C ILE A 138 14.15 -10.40 0.93
N ASP A 139 15.05 -11.23 1.44
CA ASP A 139 15.41 -12.51 0.81
C ASP A 139 14.57 -13.67 1.32
N THR A 140 14.21 -13.63 2.58
CA THR A 140 13.50 -14.72 3.27
C THR A 140 12.01 -14.48 3.46
N GLY A 141 11.59 -13.20 3.44
CA GLY A 141 10.23 -12.79 3.79
C GLY A 141 9.94 -12.78 5.30
N ARG A 142 10.92 -13.07 6.17
CA ARG A 142 10.74 -13.06 7.64
C ARG A 142 10.33 -11.68 8.12
N ILE A 143 9.24 -11.62 8.86
CA ILE A 143 8.71 -10.38 9.44
C ILE A 143 9.42 -10.15 10.77
N ILE A 144 10.34 -9.20 10.81
CA ILE A 144 11.10 -8.84 12.03
C ILE A 144 10.44 -7.72 12.83
N GLY A 145 9.48 -7.01 12.24
CA GLY A 145 8.73 -5.98 12.91
C GLY A 145 7.27 -5.96 12.46
N LEU A 146 6.36 -6.00 13.41
CA LEU A 146 4.91 -5.92 13.20
C LEU A 146 4.30 -5.17 14.39
N SER A 147 4.25 -3.84 14.32
CA SER A 147 3.73 -3.01 15.40
C SER A 147 2.55 -2.17 14.93
N GLU A 148 1.60 -1.98 15.83
CA GLU A 148 0.39 -1.19 15.60
C GLU A 148 0.15 -0.22 16.74
N TYR A 149 -0.61 0.83 16.44
CA TYR A 149 -1.04 1.83 17.39
C TYR A 149 -2.47 2.26 17.11
N HIS A 150 -3.26 2.37 18.15
CA HIS A 150 -4.62 2.86 18.09
C HIS A 150 -4.92 3.68 19.33
N ASP A 151 -5.33 4.94 19.14
CA ASP A 151 -5.89 5.77 20.20
C ASP A 151 -7.43 5.72 20.09
N PRO A 152 -8.14 4.96 20.95
CA PRO A 152 -9.60 4.84 20.90
C PRO A 152 -10.31 6.15 21.22
N GLU A 153 -9.68 7.03 21.97
CA GLU A 153 -10.24 8.31 22.37
C GLU A 153 -10.10 9.39 21.30
N HIS A 154 -9.23 9.16 20.31
CA HIS A 154 -9.06 10.11 19.23
C HIS A 154 -10.33 10.28 18.39
N VAL A 155 -10.71 11.51 18.07
CA VAL A 155 -11.97 11.86 17.38
C VAL A 155 -12.17 11.12 16.04
N VAL A 156 -11.10 10.78 15.33
CA VAL A 156 -11.15 10.01 14.10
C VAL A 156 -11.34 8.52 14.38
N SER A 157 -10.67 7.98 15.40
CA SER A 157 -10.73 6.57 15.79
C SER A 157 -12.13 6.13 16.22
N ARG A 158 -12.81 6.94 17.02
CA ARG A 158 -14.20 6.67 17.48
C ARG A 158 -15.19 6.38 16.35
N LYS A 159 -14.88 6.81 15.12
CA LYS A 159 -15.72 6.61 13.93
C LYS A 159 -15.20 5.52 12.97
N ILE A 160 -14.12 4.84 13.35
CA ILE A 160 -13.58 3.71 12.58
C ILE A 160 -13.87 2.45 13.38
N LYS A 161 -14.77 1.62 12.87
CA LYS A 161 -15.02 0.31 13.46
C LYS A 161 -13.82 -0.59 13.15
N LEU A 162 -12.92 -0.70 14.10
CA LEU A 162 -11.83 -1.67 14.08
C LEU A 162 -12.36 -2.92 14.80
N GLY A 163 -12.52 -4.02 14.08
CA GLY A 163 -12.71 -5.32 14.74
C GLY A 163 -11.38 -5.73 15.38
N ASP A 164 -11.44 -6.44 16.48
CA ASP A 164 -10.28 -6.87 17.27
C ASP A 164 -9.58 -8.13 16.74
N GLU A 165 -10.08 -8.69 15.62
CA GLU A 165 -9.63 -10.01 15.14
C GLU A 165 -8.37 -9.95 14.30
N LEU A 166 -8.03 -8.79 13.73
CA LEU A 166 -6.91 -8.62 12.80
C LEU A 166 -5.97 -7.53 13.25
N HIS A 167 -4.67 -7.82 13.25
CA HIS A 167 -3.63 -6.81 13.43
C HIS A 167 -3.73 -5.72 12.35
N MET A 168 -3.66 -4.46 12.74
CA MET A 168 -3.89 -3.31 11.86
C MET A 168 -2.94 -3.28 10.66
N GLY A 169 -1.70 -3.69 10.84
CA GLY A 169 -0.72 -3.80 9.75
C GLY A 169 -1.09 -4.81 8.66
N LEU A 170 -1.99 -5.77 8.99
CA LEU A 170 -2.46 -6.82 8.10
C LEU A 170 -3.81 -6.49 7.45
N ARG A 171 -4.44 -5.38 7.81
CA ARG A 171 -5.73 -4.93 7.27
C ARG A 171 -5.56 -4.03 6.05
N ALA A 172 -6.35 -4.27 5.02
CA ALA A 172 -6.49 -3.38 3.86
C ALA A 172 -7.42 -2.19 4.19
N LEU A 173 -7.14 -1.52 5.32
CA LEU A 173 -7.97 -0.46 5.91
C LEU A 173 -7.84 0.86 5.15
N ALA A 174 -6.63 1.19 4.73
CA ALA A 174 -6.31 2.49 4.19
C ALA A 174 -6.33 2.53 2.65
N PRO A 175 -6.72 3.66 2.05
CA PRO A 175 -6.47 3.87 0.64
C PRO A 175 -4.96 3.78 0.39
N SER A 176 -4.57 3.08 -0.66
CA SER A 176 -3.14 2.87 -0.97
C SER A 176 -2.37 4.16 -1.28
N ALA A 177 -3.08 5.24 -1.60
CA ALA A 177 -2.49 6.54 -1.92
C ALA A 177 -1.27 6.41 -2.86
N GLY A 178 -0.12 7.00 -2.53
CA GLY A 178 1.09 6.83 -3.30
C GLY A 178 1.66 5.42 -3.35
N GLY A 179 1.23 4.49 -2.49
CA GLY A 179 1.61 3.09 -2.59
C GLY A 179 1.19 2.46 -3.92
N PHE A 180 0.01 2.83 -4.44
CA PHE A 180 -0.41 2.35 -5.77
C PHE A 180 0.37 3.00 -6.91
N ARG A 181 1.03 4.14 -6.69
CA ARG A 181 1.91 4.75 -7.72
C ARG A 181 3.09 3.87 -8.06
N PHE A 182 3.60 3.06 -7.11
CA PHE A 182 4.63 2.06 -7.41
C PHE A 182 4.15 1.10 -8.51
N ILE A 183 2.88 0.65 -8.42
CA ILE A 183 2.27 -0.21 -9.43
C ILE A 183 2.19 0.49 -10.78
N THR A 184 1.86 1.78 -10.80
CA THR A 184 1.81 2.59 -12.02
C THR A 184 3.19 2.77 -12.63
N TYR A 185 4.21 3.05 -11.82
CA TYR A 185 5.60 3.12 -12.31
C TYR A 185 6.09 1.77 -12.84
N ILE A 186 5.74 0.66 -12.18
CA ILE A 186 6.01 -0.70 -12.69
C ILE A 186 5.38 -0.86 -14.08
N ALA A 187 4.09 -0.56 -14.22
CA ALA A 187 3.39 -0.70 -15.49
C ALA A 187 4.02 0.17 -16.61
N LEU A 188 4.39 1.41 -16.30
CA LEU A 188 5.04 2.32 -17.25
C LEU A 188 6.42 1.81 -17.70
N LEU A 189 7.26 1.38 -16.77
CA LEU A 189 8.57 0.84 -17.06
C LEU A 189 8.47 -0.46 -17.88
N GLU A 190 7.54 -1.36 -17.54
CA GLU A 190 7.31 -2.61 -18.25
C GLU A 190 6.65 -2.43 -19.62
N SER A 191 5.98 -1.27 -19.87
CA SER A 191 5.51 -0.87 -21.20
C SER A 191 6.64 -0.37 -22.12
N GLY A 192 7.89 -0.36 -21.63
CA GLY A 192 9.06 0.11 -22.38
C GLY A 192 9.30 1.62 -22.31
N LEU A 193 8.64 2.34 -21.40
CA LEU A 193 8.92 3.76 -21.22
C LEU A 193 10.32 3.96 -20.59
N ASN A 194 11.20 4.62 -21.35
CA ASN A 194 12.55 4.94 -20.85
C ASN A 194 12.44 5.97 -19.69
N PRO A 195 12.90 5.62 -18.47
CA PRO A 195 12.78 6.48 -17.31
C PRO A 195 13.57 7.79 -17.40
N LYS A 196 14.53 7.89 -18.31
CA LYS A 196 15.36 9.09 -18.53
C LYS A 196 14.86 9.98 -19.67
N LYS A 197 13.86 9.53 -20.47
CA LYS A 197 13.29 10.32 -21.57
C LYS A 197 12.36 11.39 -21.00
N ASN A 198 12.58 12.64 -21.40
CA ASN A 198 11.69 13.73 -21.03
C ASN A 198 10.31 13.60 -21.71
N LEU A 199 9.28 13.86 -20.93
CA LEU A 199 7.89 13.99 -21.36
C LEU A 199 7.41 15.39 -21.00
N CYS A 200 6.80 16.07 -21.94
CA CYS A 200 6.18 17.39 -21.70
C CYS A 200 4.69 17.19 -21.46
N TYR A 201 4.15 17.81 -20.41
CA TYR A 201 2.80 17.53 -19.92
C TYR A 201 2.09 18.79 -19.41
N THR A 202 0.76 18.76 -19.38
CA THR A 202 -0.05 19.80 -18.77
C THR A 202 -0.13 19.63 -17.26
N LYS A 203 0.11 20.69 -16.49
CA LYS A 203 -0.02 20.63 -15.01
C LYS A 203 -1.49 20.43 -14.58
N LEU A 204 -1.70 19.53 -13.63
CA LEU A 204 -2.98 19.36 -12.95
C LEU A 204 -3.23 20.55 -12.02
N GLN A 205 -4.42 21.12 -12.08
CA GLN A 205 -4.83 22.20 -11.19
C GLN A 205 -5.31 21.60 -9.86
N GLY A 206 -4.64 21.96 -8.76
CA GLY A 206 -4.98 21.46 -7.41
C GLY A 206 -4.99 19.93 -7.25
N GLY A 207 -4.23 19.20 -8.10
CA GLY A 207 -4.22 17.74 -8.09
C GLY A 207 -5.49 17.06 -8.63
N ASN A 208 -6.42 17.84 -9.21
CA ASN A 208 -7.66 17.31 -9.77
C ASN A 208 -7.46 16.85 -11.22
N VAL A 209 -7.73 15.57 -11.48
CA VAL A 209 -7.65 14.98 -12.83
C VAL A 209 -8.98 15.22 -13.55
N GLN A 210 -8.91 15.91 -14.66
CA GLN A 210 -10.02 16.13 -15.60
C GLN A 210 -9.59 15.79 -17.03
N ALA A 211 -10.53 15.44 -17.92
CA ALA A 211 -10.24 15.06 -19.30
C ALA A 211 -9.37 16.10 -20.03
N LYS A 212 -9.71 17.40 -19.90
CA LYS A 212 -8.95 18.50 -20.53
C LYS A 212 -7.45 18.53 -20.17
N HIS A 213 -7.06 18.03 -18.98
CA HIS A 213 -5.66 17.98 -18.57
C HIS A 213 -4.91 16.79 -19.22
N LEU A 214 -5.65 15.76 -19.62
CA LEU A 214 -5.09 14.57 -20.26
C LEU A 214 -4.86 14.76 -21.76
N GLU A 215 -5.66 15.61 -22.42
CA GLU A 215 -5.52 15.92 -23.84
C GLU A 215 -4.19 16.59 -24.20
N ASN A 216 -3.50 17.19 -23.24
CA ASN A 216 -2.16 17.78 -23.37
C ASN A 216 -2.02 18.80 -24.53
N ARG A 217 -3.08 19.55 -24.80
CA ARG A 217 -3.13 20.52 -25.91
C ARG A 217 -2.07 21.62 -25.81
N ASN A 218 -1.76 22.05 -24.56
CA ASN A 218 -0.73 23.05 -24.26
C ASN A 218 0.27 22.44 -23.27
N PRO A 219 1.24 21.65 -23.74
CA PRO A 219 2.25 21.07 -22.86
C PRO A 219 3.09 22.17 -22.20
N GLY A 220 3.25 22.07 -20.88
CA GLY A 220 4.06 22.97 -20.06
C GLY A 220 5.44 22.37 -19.78
N PRO A 221 5.77 22.10 -18.50
CA PRO A 221 7.08 21.59 -18.13
C PRO A 221 7.37 20.22 -18.75
N CYS A 222 8.65 19.97 -18.99
CA CYS A 222 9.15 18.66 -19.44
C CYS A 222 10.01 18.07 -18.33
N LYS A 223 9.73 16.83 -17.92
CA LYS A 223 10.53 16.06 -16.99
C LYS A 223 10.60 14.58 -17.43
N ASN A 224 11.64 13.89 -17.03
CA ASN A 224 11.70 12.45 -17.18
C ASN A 224 10.99 11.73 -16.02
N LEU A 225 10.69 10.43 -16.23
CA LEU A 225 9.92 9.64 -15.27
C LEU A 225 10.65 9.52 -13.92
N SER A 226 11.99 9.40 -13.92
CA SER A 226 12.78 9.31 -12.69
C SER A 226 12.66 10.57 -11.85
N LYS A 227 12.81 11.75 -12.47
CA LYS A 227 12.66 13.02 -11.75
C LYS A 227 11.22 13.26 -11.28
N GLY A 228 10.24 12.82 -12.09
CA GLY A 228 8.83 12.84 -11.70
C GLY A 228 8.52 11.99 -10.47
N PHE A 229 9.18 10.85 -10.30
CA PHE A 229 9.08 10.03 -9.09
C PHE A 229 9.69 10.74 -7.88
N ILE A 230 10.90 11.27 -8.03
CA ILE A 230 11.64 11.98 -6.97
C ILE A 230 10.84 13.18 -6.46
N ASP A 231 10.33 14.00 -7.39
CA ASP A 231 9.56 15.23 -7.11
C ASP A 231 8.07 14.94 -6.79
N GLN A 232 7.62 13.69 -6.78
CA GLN A 232 6.23 13.29 -6.61
C GLN A 232 5.26 14.00 -7.59
N ASP A 233 5.69 14.20 -8.84
CA ASP A 233 4.92 14.94 -9.85
C ASP A 233 3.73 14.14 -10.38
N LEU A 234 2.56 14.41 -9.81
CA LEU A 234 1.31 13.76 -10.20
C LEU A 234 0.86 14.12 -11.62
N SER A 235 1.25 15.29 -12.12
CA SER A 235 0.87 15.74 -13.45
C SER A 235 1.60 14.94 -14.53
N LEU A 236 2.90 14.75 -14.36
CA LEU A 236 3.69 13.88 -15.22
C LEU A 236 3.15 12.44 -15.20
N LEU A 237 2.88 11.90 -13.98
CA LEU A 237 2.41 10.53 -13.83
C LEU A 237 1.01 10.35 -14.46
N ALA A 238 0.12 11.34 -14.34
CA ALA A 238 -1.19 11.34 -15.00
C ALA A 238 -1.05 11.28 -16.51
N TYR A 239 -0.23 12.17 -17.09
CA TYR A 239 0.03 12.21 -18.52
C TYR A 239 0.66 10.90 -19.04
N ALA A 240 1.70 10.40 -18.38
CA ALA A 240 2.35 9.15 -18.77
C ALA A 240 1.38 7.95 -18.70
N THR A 241 0.56 7.89 -17.66
CA THR A 241 -0.49 6.86 -17.53
C THR A 241 -1.50 6.93 -18.65
N HIS A 242 -2.03 8.13 -18.91
CA HIS A 242 -3.02 8.35 -19.95
C HIS A 242 -2.51 7.93 -21.32
N SER A 243 -1.30 8.39 -21.69
CA SER A 243 -0.71 8.19 -23.00
C SER A 243 -0.17 6.79 -23.27
N ARG A 244 0.11 5.99 -22.22
CA ARG A 244 0.84 4.72 -22.36
C ARG A 244 0.11 3.49 -21.82
N LEU A 245 -0.76 3.63 -20.81
CA LEU A 245 -1.31 2.48 -20.12
C LEU A 245 -2.81 2.31 -20.38
N LYS A 246 -3.20 1.09 -20.67
CA LYS A 246 -4.58 0.63 -20.65
C LYS A 246 -4.94 0.09 -19.24
N SER A 247 -6.23 -0.11 -18.97
CA SER A 247 -6.68 -0.70 -17.70
C SER A 247 -6.10 -2.10 -17.47
N ALA A 248 -5.92 -2.87 -18.53
CA ALA A 248 -5.32 -4.21 -18.47
C ALA A 248 -3.87 -4.18 -17.97
N ASP A 249 -3.07 -3.18 -18.36
CA ASP A 249 -1.67 -3.06 -17.97
C ASP A 249 -1.55 -2.78 -16.47
N LEU A 250 -2.38 -1.86 -15.95
CA LEU A 250 -2.44 -1.57 -14.52
C LEU A 250 -2.94 -2.76 -13.70
N LYS A 251 -3.97 -3.47 -14.18
CA LYS A 251 -4.47 -4.70 -13.54
C LYS A 251 -3.38 -5.76 -13.46
N ARG A 252 -2.67 -6.00 -14.55
CA ARG A 252 -1.58 -6.97 -14.62
C ARG A 252 -0.46 -6.61 -13.65
N ALA A 253 -0.03 -5.35 -13.62
CA ALA A 253 0.99 -4.88 -12.69
C ALA A 253 0.53 -5.00 -11.22
N ALA A 254 -0.74 -4.69 -10.92
CA ALA A 254 -1.30 -4.85 -9.59
C ALA A 254 -1.32 -6.32 -9.15
N LEU A 255 -1.79 -7.23 -10.00
CA LEU A 255 -1.77 -8.69 -9.73
C LEU A 255 -0.34 -9.16 -9.47
N ARG A 256 0.62 -8.83 -10.34
CA ARG A 256 2.02 -9.25 -10.18
C ARG A 256 2.67 -8.70 -8.90
N ALA A 257 2.19 -7.60 -8.38
CA ALA A 257 2.60 -7.03 -7.10
C ALA A 257 1.78 -7.55 -5.90
N GLY A 258 0.91 -8.56 -6.08
CA GLY A 258 0.16 -9.23 -5.02
C GLY A 258 -1.20 -8.61 -4.66
N PHE A 259 -1.68 -7.58 -5.38
CA PHE A 259 -3.07 -7.10 -5.20
C PHE A 259 -4.06 -8.15 -5.71
N ASP A 260 -5.22 -8.22 -5.07
CA ASP A 260 -6.32 -9.14 -5.39
C ASP A 260 -5.92 -10.62 -5.34
N GLN A 261 -4.83 -10.94 -4.64
CA GLN A 261 -4.31 -12.30 -4.47
C GLN A 261 -4.22 -12.68 -3.00
N ARG A 262 -4.40 -13.97 -2.72
CA ARG A 262 -4.11 -14.54 -1.40
C ARG A 262 -2.61 -14.76 -1.26
N ILE A 263 -2.10 -14.52 -0.05
CA ILE A 263 -0.77 -14.93 0.36
C ILE A 263 -0.88 -16.38 0.82
N PRO A 264 -0.33 -17.35 0.09
CA PRO A 264 -0.41 -18.74 0.49
C PRO A 264 0.33 -18.99 1.81
N TYR A 265 -0.24 -19.79 2.70
CA TYR A 265 0.40 -20.26 3.95
C TYR A 265 0.91 -19.15 4.88
N PHE A 266 0.23 -17.99 4.91
CA PHE A 266 0.56 -16.94 5.87
C PHE A 266 -0.02 -17.28 7.25
N ASP A 267 0.79 -17.12 8.28
CA ASP A 267 0.54 -17.62 9.64
C ASP A 267 -0.58 -16.88 10.39
N LEU A 268 -0.87 -15.62 10.00
CA LEU A 268 -1.88 -14.79 10.63
C LEU A 268 -3.06 -14.50 9.71
N PRO A 269 -4.26 -14.28 10.26
CA PRO A 269 -5.37 -13.75 9.49
C PRO A 269 -5.05 -12.35 8.95
N TYR A 270 -5.40 -12.07 7.70
CA TYR A 270 -5.13 -10.81 7.00
C TYR A 270 -6.21 -10.48 5.97
N GLU A 271 -6.28 -9.22 5.57
CA GLU A 271 -7.15 -8.75 4.49
C GLU A 271 -6.38 -8.61 3.17
N ILE A 272 -6.98 -9.12 2.09
CA ILE A 272 -6.39 -9.00 0.74
C ILE A 272 -6.45 -7.54 0.29
N SER A 273 -5.31 -6.98 -0.09
CA SER A 273 -5.24 -5.66 -0.71
C SER A 273 -5.96 -5.63 -2.06
N LYS A 274 -6.74 -4.58 -2.31
CA LYS A 274 -7.66 -4.50 -3.46
C LYS A 274 -7.32 -3.36 -4.40
N ALA A 275 -7.42 -3.65 -5.71
CA ALA A 275 -7.19 -2.68 -6.77
C ALA A 275 -8.26 -2.77 -7.87
N HIS A 276 -9.34 -2.03 -7.71
CA HIS A 276 -10.35 -1.92 -8.77
C HIS A 276 -9.91 -0.88 -9.80
N VAL A 277 -9.47 -1.32 -10.99
CA VAL A 277 -9.03 -0.45 -12.08
C VAL A 277 -10.16 -0.25 -13.10
N PRO A 278 -10.77 0.95 -13.19
CA PRO A 278 -11.85 1.25 -14.13
C PRO A 278 -11.39 1.24 -15.58
N THR A 279 -12.35 1.07 -16.50
CA THR A 279 -12.10 1.15 -17.94
C THR A 279 -12.13 2.60 -18.46
N THR A 280 -12.91 3.48 -17.79
CA THR A 280 -13.01 4.88 -18.18
C THR A 280 -11.70 5.63 -17.89
N GLU A 281 -11.32 6.48 -18.81
CA GLU A 281 -10.01 7.13 -18.87
C GLU A 281 -9.65 7.94 -17.62
N VAL A 282 -10.48 8.90 -17.26
CA VAL A 282 -10.25 9.77 -16.10
C VAL A 282 -10.22 8.95 -14.79
N ALA A 283 -11.13 7.96 -14.64
CA ALA A 283 -11.17 7.13 -13.46
C ALA A 283 -9.95 6.19 -13.38
N ARG A 284 -9.49 5.63 -14.52
CA ARG A 284 -8.25 4.85 -14.62
C ARG A 284 -7.04 5.68 -14.16
N VAL A 285 -6.88 6.90 -14.67
CA VAL A 285 -5.79 7.78 -14.28
C VAL A 285 -5.86 8.13 -12.80
N LYS A 286 -7.05 8.47 -12.26
CA LYS A 286 -7.23 8.71 -10.81
C LYS A 286 -6.84 7.49 -9.98
N THR A 287 -7.17 6.30 -10.42
CA THR A 287 -6.76 5.04 -9.76
C THR A 287 -5.25 4.86 -9.81
N ALA A 288 -4.62 5.06 -10.98
CA ALA A 288 -3.17 4.98 -11.15
C ALA A 288 -2.40 5.96 -10.25
N LEU A 289 -2.96 7.14 -10.00
CA LEU A 289 -2.39 8.11 -9.05
C LEU A 289 -2.64 7.75 -7.57
N GLY A 290 -3.33 6.63 -7.28
CA GLY A 290 -3.72 6.23 -5.94
C GLY A 290 -4.79 7.13 -5.30
N LEU A 291 -5.56 7.86 -6.10
CA LEU A 291 -6.56 8.78 -5.59
C LEU A 291 -7.88 8.10 -5.23
N GLN A 292 -8.16 6.93 -5.78
CA GLN A 292 -9.40 6.18 -5.55
C GLN A 292 -9.24 4.69 -5.89
N ASN A 293 -10.25 3.89 -5.52
CA ASN A 293 -10.46 2.50 -5.96
C ASN A 293 -9.38 1.49 -5.51
N THR A 294 -8.52 1.86 -4.57
CA THR A 294 -7.46 0.98 -4.08
C THR A 294 -7.40 1.01 -2.56
N LYS A 295 -7.21 -0.18 -1.98
CA LYS A 295 -6.96 -0.36 -0.54
C LYS A 295 -5.76 -1.27 -0.36
N MET A 296 -4.91 -0.97 0.62
CA MET A 296 -3.66 -1.69 0.83
C MET A 296 -3.39 -1.89 2.32
N SER A 297 -2.89 -3.06 2.69
CA SER A 297 -2.35 -3.32 4.01
C SER A 297 -0.89 -2.82 4.10
N VAL A 298 -0.41 -2.59 5.32
CA VAL A 298 1.00 -2.21 5.54
C VAL A 298 1.92 -3.36 5.18
N LEU A 299 1.49 -4.61 5.43
CA LEU A 299 2.19 -5.80 4.97
C LEU A 299 2.37 -5.81 3.45
N GLN A 300 1.31 -5.57 2.68
CA GLN A 300 1.41 -5.52 1.22
C GLN A 300 2.37 -4.43 0.74
N ALA A 301 2.38 -3.28 1.41
CA ALA A 301 3.31 -2.19 1.09
C ALA A 301 4.77 -2.60 1.37
N ALA A 302 5.03 -3.31 2.48
CA ALA A 302 6.35 -3.84 2.80
C ALA A 302 6.78 -4.92 1.79
N MET A 303 5.87 -5.81 1.37
CA MET A 303 6.11 -6.80 0.32
C MET A 303 6.49 -6.16 -1.04
N ILE A 304 5.81 -5.07 -1.43
CA ILE A 304 6.15 -4.30 -2.65
C ILE A 304 7.56 -3.70 -2.51
N SER A 305 7.89 -3.15 -1.35
CA SER A 305 9.24 -2.65 -1.08
C SER A 305 10.29 -3.75 -1.17
N ALA A 306 10.04 -4.92 -0.56
CA ALA A 306 10.91 -6.09 -0.64
C ALA A 306 11.09 -6.55 -2.09
N MET A 307 10.00 -6.65 -2.87
CA MET A 307 10.04 -7.01 -4.29
C MET A 307 10.95 -6.07 -5.09
N ILE A 308 10.82 -4.77 -4.90
CA ILE A 308 11.68 -3.78 -5.57
C ILE A 308 13.14 -3.94 -5.12
N ALA A 309 13.37 -4.16 -3.83
CA ALA A 309 14.69 -4.24 -3.23
C ALA A 309 15.48 -5.49 -3.65
N ASN A 310 14.83 -6.64 -3.81
CA ASN A 310 15.48 -7.93 -4.12
C ASN A 310 15.54 -8.30 -5.61
N GLY A 311 15.38 -7.32 -6.49
CA GLY A 311 15.49 -7.54 -7.94
C GLY A 311 14.21 -7.99 -8.63
N GLY A 312 13.07 -7.80 -7.98
CA GLY A 312 11.75 -7.97 -8.61
C GLY A 312 10.97 -9.22 -8.17
N ARG A 313 11.50 -10.03 -7.28
CA ARG A 313 10.82 -11.22 -6.76
C ARG A 313 9.87 -10.88 -5.62
N LEU A 314 8.61 -11.25 -5.71
CA LEU A 314 7.65 -11.08 -4.61
C LEU A 314 7.80 -12.24 -3.63
N VAL A 315 8.47 -12.00 -2.51
CA VAL A 315 8.66 -12.99 -1.44
C VAL A 315 7.39 -13.19 -0.63
N ARG A 316 7.21 -14.39 -0.09
CA ARG A 316 6.13 -14.68 0.85
C ARG A 316 6.50 -14.16 2.24
N PRO A 317 5.62 -13.42 2.91
CA PRO A 317 5.84 -13.04 4.29
C PRO A 317 5.76 -14.29 5.19
N GLN A 318 6.64 -14.37 6.17
CA GLN A 318 6.73 -15.45 7.14
C GLN A 318 6.95 -14.88 8.53
N LEU A 319 6.16 -15.32 9.50
CA LEU A 319 6.23 -14.84 10.88
C LEU A 319 6.78 -15.93 11.83
N VAL A 320 6.51 -17.20 11.55
CA VAL A 320 6.95 -18.32 12.38
C VAL A 320 8.34 -18.77 11.96
N ASP A 321 9.26 -18.84 12.93
CA ASP A 321 10.63 -19.37 12.75
C ASP A 321 10.74 -20.82 13.19
N LEU A 322 9.99 -21.21 14.24
CA LEU A 322 10.10 -22.51 14.86
C LEU A 322 8.78 -22.90 15.52
N ILE A 323 8.46 -24.16 15.49
CA ILE A 323 7.30 -24.74 16.17
C ILE A 323 7.82 -25.67 17.27
N GLU A 324 7.24 -25.54 18.48
CA GLU A 324 7.46 -26.39 19.62
C GLU A 324 6.17 -27.15 19.93
N ARG A 325 6.24 -28.47 19.95
CA ARG A 325 5.12 -29.38 20.26
C ARG A 325 4.99 -29.57 21.77
N GLU A 326 3.88 -30.15 22.21
CA GLU A 326 3.63 -30.45 23.64
C GLU A 326 4.68 -31.38 24.27
N ASP A 327 5.28 -32.27 23.47
CA ASP A 327 6.35 -33.16 23.91
C ASP A 327 7.72 -32.47 24.02
N GLY A 328 7.79 -31.15 23.75
CA GLY A 328 9.00 -30.34 23.76
C GLY A 328 9.86 -30.49 22.49
N SER A 329 9.42 -31.26 21.50
CA SER A 329 10.14 -31.38 20.23
C SER A 329 10.03 -30.06 19.45
N ARG A 330 11.14 -29.67 18.76
CA ARG A 330 11.27 -28.40 18.05
C ARG A 330 11.57 -28.65 16.59
N HIS A 331 10.87 -27.94 15.73
CA HIS A 331 11.00 -27.99 14.28
C HIS A 331 11.12 -26.58 13.71
N ASP A 332 12.17 -26.34 12.93
CA ASP A 332 12.29 -25.06 12.20
C ASP A 332 11.19 -24.94 11.15
N ALA A 333 10.62 -23.76 11.03
CA ALA A 333 9.65 -23.49 9.99
C ALA A 333 10.34 -23.52 8.61
N PRO A 334 9.76 -24.19 7.60
CA PRO A 334 10.36 -24.27 6.29
C PRO A 334 10.43 -22.89 5.64
N ARG A 335 11.50 -22.61 4.91
CA ARG A 335 11.58 -21.41 4.08
C ARG A 335 10.67 -21.54 2.88
N LEU A 336 9.75 -20.61 2.76
CA LEU A 336 8.78 -20.60 1.67
C LEU A 336 9.39 -20.06 0.39
N ALA A 337 9.17 -20.73 -0.73
CA ALA A 337 9.56 -20.23 -2.05
C ALA A 337 8.81 -18.93 -2.40
N PRO A 338 9.36 -18.05 -3.25
CA PRO A 338 8.66 -16.88 -3.75
C PRO A 338 7.30 -17.24 -4.37
N MET A 339 6.37 -16.28 -4.35
CA MET A 339 5.05 -16.49 -4.95
C MET A 339 5.18 -16.69 -6.47
N LYS A 340 4.61 -17.77 -6.99
CA LYS A 340 4.61 -18.06 -8.44
C LYS A 340 3.83 -16.99 -9.22
N GLN A 341 4.22 -16.74 -10.48
CA GLN A 341 3.58 -15.78 -11.41
C GLN A 341 3.48 -14.31 -10.90
N THR A 342 4.27 -13.97 -9.90
CA THR A 342 4.32 -12.62 -9.31
C THR A 342 5.69 -11.99 -9.54
N GLY A 343 5.80 -10.71 -9.11
CA GLY A 343 7.05 -9.99 -9.26
C GLY A 343 7.14 -9.16 -10.53
N VAL A 344 8.27 -8.52 -10.73
CA VAL A 344 8.54 -7.60 -11.83
C VAL A 344 9.90 -7.88 -12.45
N LYS A 345 10.14 -7.35 -13.66
CA LYS A 345 11.44 -7.50 -14.30
C LYS A 345 12.57 -6.90 -13.44
N ALA A 346 13.74 -7.56 -13.43
CA ALA A 346 14.89 -7.09 -12.67
C ALA A 346 15.33 -5.65 -13.05
N GLU A 347 15.18 -5.28 -14.32
CA GLU A 347 15.42 -3.93 -14.80
C GLU A 347 14.44 -2.92 -14.20
N THR A 348 13.13 -3.26 -14.15
CA THR A 348 12.09 -2.44 -13.52
C THR A 348 12.40 -2.21 -12.04
N ALA A 349 12.75 -3.27 -11.32
CA ALA A 349 13.14 -3.19 -9.92
C ALA A 349 14.39 -2.32 -9.73
N ARG A 350 15.40 -2.45 -10.59
CA ARG A 350 16.63 -1.65 -10.57
C ARG A 350 16.35 -0.16 -10.78
N ASN A 351 15.49 0.18 -11.74
CA ASN A 351 15.08 1.56 -12.00
C ASN A 351 14.34 2.16 -10.79
N LEU A 352 13.39 1.42 -10.22
CA LEU A 352 12.65 1.87 -9.03
C LEU A 352 13.56 2.03 -7.82
N ARG A 353 14.51 1.12 -7.58
CA ARG A 353 15.51 1.29 -6.51
C ARG A 353 16.30 2.60 -6.67
N ALA A 354 16.72 2.91 -7.90
CA ALA A 354 17.43 4.17 -8.17
C ALA A 354 16.54 5.39 -7.88
N MET A 355 15.27 5.37 -8.30
CA MET A 355 14.30 6.44 -8.03
C MET A 355 14.05 6.62 -6.52
N MET A 356 13.89 5.51 -5.78
CA MET A 356 13.69 5.53 -4.32
C MET A 356 14.91 6.08 -3.57
N ARG A 357 16.13 5.80 -4.04
CA ARG A 357 17.34 6.43 -3.50
C ARG A 357 17.33 7.94 -3.77
N GLY A 358 17.04 8.33 -5.02
CA GLY A 358 16.96 9.74 -5.40
C GLY A 358 15.93 10.52 -4.58
N ALA A 359 14.78 9.91 -4.25
CA ALA A 359 13.76 10.57 -3.44
C ALA A 359 14.24 10.95 -2.02
N ILE A 360 15.13 10.13 -1.43
CA ILE A 360 15.77 10.45 -0.14
C ILE A 360 16.95 11.43 -0.29
N GLN A 361 17.70 11.34 -1.39
CA GLN A 361 18.91 12.14 -1.55
C GLN A 361 18.66 13.54 -2.11
N GLU A 362 17.69 13.67 -3.02
CA GLU A 362 17.44 14.87 -3.83
C GLU A 362 16.00 15.37 -3.76
N GLY A 363 15.07 14.59 -3.20
CA GLY A 363 13.65 14.90 -3.10
C GLY A 363 13.28 15.57 -1.78
N ASP A 364 11.97 15.80 -1.59
CA ASP A 364 11.40 16.42 -0.38
C ASP A 364 11.71 15.65 0.92
N LEU A 365 12.16 14.39 0.80
CA LEU A 365 12.50 13.55 1.94
C LEU A 365 13.94 13.79 2.45
N SER A 366 14.79 14.48 1.69
CA SER A 366 16.19 14.69 2.07
C SER A 366 16.32 15.38 3.43
N SER A 367 15.52 16.41 3.70
CA SER A 367 15.53 17.10 4.99
C SER A 367 15.10 16.24 6.19
N ILE A 368 14.33 15.17 5.97
CA ILE A 368 13.91 14.25 7.03
C ILE A 368 15.03 13.28 7.41
N PHE A 369 15.84 12.90 6.41
CA PHE A 369 16.94 11.94 6.57
C PHE A 369 18.32 12.60 6.62
N GLU A 370 18.40 13.93 6.74
CA GLU A 370 19.63 14.70 6.81
C GLU A 370 20.41 14.39 8.10
N ASP A 371 19.73 14.22 9.23
CA ASP A 371 20.31 13.92 10.54
C ASP A 371 20.58 12.42 10.75
N TRP A 372 20.76 11.65 9.65
CA TRP A 372 21.07 10.23 9.73
C TRP A 372 22.43 10.00 10.41
N PRO A 373 22.49 9.16 11.46
CA PRO A 373 23.71 8.96 12.22
C PRO A 373 24.90 8.53 11.35
N SER A 374 26.08 9.07 11.59
CA SER A 374 27.28 8.78 10.82
C SER A 374 27.69 7.30 10.89
N GLU A 375 27.50 6.67 12.04
CA GLU A 375 27.71 5.23 12.25
C GLU A 375 26.76 4.35 11.42
N LEU A 376 25.64 4.91 10.98
CA LEU A 376 24.67 4.26 10.10
C LEU A 376 24.82 4.64 8.62
N ASN A 377 25.94 5.29 8.21
CA ASN A 377 26.13 5.66 6.80
C ASN A 377 26.04 4.47 5.84
N GLY A 378 26.48 3.29 6.25
CA GLY A 378 26.31 2.03 5.50
C GLY A 378 24.86 1.53 5.43
N MET A 379 23.97 2.06 6.28
CA MET A 379 22.56 1.66 6.41
C MET A 379 21.57 2.74 5.95
N LYS A 380 22.01 3.68 5.09
CA LYS A 380 21.12 4.70 4.53
C LYS A 380 19.85 4.09 3.92
N VAL A 381 18.75 4.81 4.07
CA VAL A 381 17.42 4.39 3.61
C VAL A 381 17.20 4.78 2.15
N ALA A 382 16.40 4.00 1.44
CA ALA A 382 15.76 4.37 0.18
C ALA A 382 14.26 4.21 0.34
N GLY A 383 13.47 5.15 -0.17
CA GLY A 383 12.02 5.07 0.01
C GLY A 383 11.25 6.18 -0.67
N GLN A 384 9.94 6.16 -0.50
CA GLN A 384 9.02 7.19 -0.99
C GLN A 384 7.87 7.37 -0.02
N SER A 385 7.46 8.61 0.19
CA SER A 385 6.29 8.94 1.00
C SER A 385 5.08 9.29 0.15
N SER A 386 3.92 9.27 0.77
CA SER A 386 2.70 9.72 0.13
C SER A 386 1.62 10.13 1.13
N LEU A 387 0.68 10.91 0.62
CA LEU A 387 -0.38 11.50 1.40
C LEU A 387 -1.71 11.38 0.68
N LYS A 388 -2.76 11.03 1.42
CA LYS A 388 -4.15 11.12 0.98
C LYS A 388 -5.00 11.80 2.04
N THR A 389 -5.67 12.88 1.67
CA THR A 389 -6.56 13.63 2.55
C THR A 389 -8.01 13.48 2.10
N TYR A 390 -8.90 13.20 3.05
CA TYR A 390 -10.35 13.27 2.90
C TYR A 390 -10.86 14.45 3.74
N ARG A 391 -11.67 15.32 3.12
CA ARG A 391 -12.23 16.52 3.78
C ARG A 391 -13.75 16.47 3.97
N LYS A 392 -14.46 15.58 3.25
CA LYS A 392 -15.90 15.40 3.36
C LYS A 392 -16.25 14.62 4.61
N GLN A 393 -17.33 15.00 5.32
CA GLN A 393 -17.87 14.40 6.55
C GLN A 393 -16.92 14.45 7.75
N MET A 394 -15.66 14.04 7.59
CA MET A 394 -14.63 14.08 8.60
C MET A 394 -13.27 14.20 7.94
N PHE A 395 -12.44 15.06 8.49
CA PHE A 395 -11.07 15.20 8.03
C PHE A 395 -10.26 13.96 8.43
N ARG A 396 -9.70 13.28 7.44
CA ARG A 396 -8.80 12.13 7.59
C ARG A 396 -7.60 12.31 6.71
N ARG A 397 -6.41 12.12 7.27
CA ARG A 397 -5.15 12.25 6.55
C ARG A 397 -4.33 10.99 6.71
N TYR A 398 -4.29 10.15 5.68
CA TYR A 398 -3.44 8.98 5.61
C TYR A 398 -2.08 9.37 5.06
N THR A 399 -1.03 9.04 5.79
CA THR A 399 0.35 9.17 5.31
C THR A 399 0.99 7.80 5.25
N TRP A 400 1.82 7.58 4.23
CA TRP A 400 2.54 6.35 4.00
C TRP A 400 4.01 6.65 3.81
N PHE A 401 4.85 5.74 4.27
CA PHE A 401 6.23 5.63 3.86
C PHE A 401 6.54 4.18 3.50
N ILE A 402 7.17 3.95 2.36
CA ILE A 402 7.50 2.64 1.81
C ILE A 402 8.97 2.69 1.44
N GLY A 403 9.78 1.81 2.00
CA GLY A 403 11.22 1.89 1.83
C GLY A 403 11.97 0.62 2.18
N PHE A 404 13.29 0.67 1.98
CA PHE A 404 14.20 -0.42 2.32
C PHE A 404 15.55 0.16 2.81
N ALA A 405 16.29 -0.65 3.53
CA ALA A 405 17.64 -0.36 4.01
C ALA A 405 18.51 -1.63 3.99
N PRO A 406 19.84 -1.52 3.82
CA PRO A 406 20.58 -0.38 3.28
C PRO A 406 20.21 -0.02 1.85
N ALA A 407 20.33 1.26 1.47
CA ALA A 407 19.95 1.76 0.13
C ALA A 407 20.75 1.10 -1.02
N HIS A 408 22.02 0.71 -0.77
CA HIS A 408 22.88 0.13 -1.79
C HIS A 408 22.85 -1.41 -1.82
N ARG A 409 22.80 -2.04 -0.65
CA ARG A 409 22.73 -3.50 -0.47
C ARG A 409 21.54 -3.84 0.42
N PRO A 410 20.32 -3.74 -0.10
CA PRO A 410 19.11 -3.90 0.70
C PRO A 410 19.07 -5.26 1.42
N LYS A 411 18.71 -5.22 2.71
CA LYS A 411 18.48 -6.39 3.55
C LYS A 411 17.08 -6.40 4.13
N TRP A 412 16.55 -5.23 4.45
CA TRP A 412 15.24 -5.05 5.08
C TRP A 412 14.36 -4.13 4.27
N ALA A 413 13.11 -4.51 4.11
CA ALA A 413 12.04 -3.70 3.57
C ALA A 413 11.06 -3.34 4.67
N PHE A 414 10.47 -2.15 4.59
CA PHE A 414 9.50 -1.68 5.57
C PHE A 414 8.46 -0.80 4.93
N ALA A 415 7.32 -0.74 5.61
CA ALA A 415 6.27 0.22 5.30
C ALA A 415 5.62 0.71 6.59
N THR A 416 5.20 1.97 6.58
CA THR A 416 4.49 2.62 7.67
C THR A 416 3.26 3.32 7.13
N MET A 417 2.16 3.22 7.85
CA MET A 417 0.93 3.98 7.61
C MET A 417 0.49 4.67 8.90
N ILE A 418 0.14 5.95 8.79
CA ILE A 418 -0.43 6.73 9.89
C ILE A 418 -1.68 7.45 9.43
N LEU A 419 -2.70 7.42 10.26
CA LEU A 419 -3.91 8.23 10.13
C LEU A 419 -3.94 9.34 11.16
N ASN A 420 -4.02 10.56 10.69
CA ASN A 420 -4.17 11.77 11.49
C ASN A 420 -5.53 12.45 11.27
N SER A 421 -5.92 13.28 12.23
CA SER A 421 -7.00 14.27 12.09
C SER A 421 -6.51 15.51 11.34
N GLU A 422 -7.25 16.61 11.48
CA GLU A 422 -6.86 17.92 10.95
C GLU A 422 -5.56 18.42 11.56
N ARG A 423 -5.37 18.22 12.87
CA ARG A 423 -4.11 18.47 13.54
C ARG A 423 -3.12 17.37 13.18
N TRP A 424 -2.02 17.79 12.63
CA TRP A 424 -1.01 16.91 12.09
C TRP A 424 0.22 16.89 13.00
N TYR A 425 0.41 15.80 13.71
CA TYR A 425 1.54 15.68 14.62
C TYR A 425 2.74 14.99 13.99
N VAL A 426 2.55 13.79 13.44
CA VAL A 426 3.62 12.98 12.85
C VAL A 426 3.18 12.37 11.52
N ARG A 427 4.06 12.42 10.52
CA ARG A 427 3.89 11.72 9.25
C ARG A 427 4.58 10.35 9.32
N ALA A 428 4.18 9.45 8.42
CA ALA A 428 4.76 8.11 8.33
C ALA A 428 6.28 8.11 8.07
N ASP A 429 6.78 9.03 7.25
CA ASP A 429 8.21 9.20 6.97
C ASP A 429 9.01 9.58 8.23
N HIS A 430 8.54 10.55 9.01
CA HIS A 430 9.17 10.96 10.26
C HIS A 430 9.14 9.86 11.33
N LEU A 431 8.01 9.16 11.46
CA LEU A 431 7.91 8.06 12.42
C LEU A 431 8.87 6.93 12.03
N THR A 432 8.88 6.55 10.74
CA THR A 432 9.80 5.52 10.23
C THR A 432 11.26 5.91 10.48
N HIS A 433 11.62 7.16 10.18
CA HIS A 433 12.97 7.66 10.42
C HIS A 433 13.38 7.48 11.89
N ARG A 434 12.52 7.89 12.84
CA ARG A 434 12.79 7.75 14.28
C ARG A 434 12.94 6.30 14.73
N VAL A 435 12.01 5.42 14.28
CA VAL A 435 12.05 3.99 14.61
C VAL A 435 13.34 3.35 14.08
N LEU A 436 13.70 3.62 12.83
CA LEU A 436 14.92 3.06 12.24
C LEU A 436 16.19 3.63 12.85
N LYS A 437 16.21 4.91 13.21
CA LYS A 437 17.33 5.55 13.90
C LYS A 437 17.62 4.92 15.26
N ASP A 438 16.57 4.51 15.99
CA ASP A 438 16.72 3.82 17.26
C ASP A 438 17.08 2.33 17.09
N TYR A 439 16.55 1.68 16.05
CA TYR A 439 16.67 0.24 15.86
C TYR A 439 17.94 -0.22 15.12
N LEU A 440 18.28 0.44 13.99
CA LEU A 440 19.36 -0.02 13.11
C LEU A 440 20.75 -0.08 13.78
N PRO A 441 21.10 0.75 14.79
CA PRO A 441 22.36 0.60 15.51
C PRO A 441 22.55 -0.79 16.14
N SER A 442 21.49 -1.42 16.64
CA SER A 442 21.55 -2.76 17.21
C SER A 442 21.89 -3.82 16.14
N LEU A 443 21.33 -3.68 14.95
CA LEU A 443 21.66 -4.56 13.82
C LEU A 443 23.10 -4.36 13.29
N ALA A 444 23.59 -3.13 13.34
CA ALA A 444 24.96 -2.82 12.91
C ALA A 444 26.01 -3.43 13.84
N ARG A 445 25.71 -3.53 15.15
CA ARG A 445 26.58 -4.17 16.15
C ARG A 445 26.49 -5.70 16.17
N GLY A 446 25.51 -6.30 15.44
CA GLY A 446 25.30 -7.76 15.43
C GLY A 446 24.69 -8.31 16.71
N GLU A 447 24.02 -7.42 17.47
CA GLU A 447 23.30 -7.75 18.72
C GLU A 447 21.98 -8.48 18.43
#